data_a4e7b91db717e18526b46369dc75cbf4
#
_entry.id   a4e7b91db717e18526b46369dc75cbf4
#
_cell.length_a   1.000
_cell.length_b   1.000
_cell.length_c   1.000
_cell.angle_alpha   90.00
_cell.angle_beta   90.00
_cell.angle_gamma   90.00
#
_symmetry.space_group_name_H-M   'P 1'
#
loop_
_entity.id
_entity.type
_entity.pdbx_description
1 polymer ?
#
loop_
_entity_poly.entity_id
_entity_poly.type
_entity_poly.pdbx_seq_one_letter_code
_entity_poly.pdbx_strand_id
1 'polypeptide(L)'
;KVENIVFDYNGRMPERFWHRAQLLLREEGFINFTAYESKTPGHLHLYIHKGHTTLNEGYQIANKLSMLLSSRLVKEWRVFPTMELPKEFNILTLPYKVYQKERGASWSKHM
;
A
#
# COMPACT_ATOMS: atom_id res chain seq x y z
N LYS A 1 -0.97 10.69 -15.25
CA LYS A 1 0.20 10.18 -14.58
C LYS A 1 -0.09 9.73 -13.19
N VAL A 2 0.64 8.77 -12.74
CA VAL A 2 0.46 8.21 -11.41
C VAL A 2 1.75 8.42 -10.65
N GLU A 3 1.63 8.94 -9.44
CA GLU A 3 2.80 9.15 -8.61
C GLU A 3 2.90 8.14 -7.49
N ASN A 4 1.79 7.53 -7.15
CA ASN A 4 1.75 6.57 -6.05
C ASN A 4 1.00 5.32 -6.45
N ILE A 5 1.45 4.21 -5.89
CA ILE A 5 0.68 3.00 -5.93
C ILE A 5 0.11 2.84 -4.54
N VAL A 6 -1.16 2.54 -4.42
CA VAL A 6 -1.82 2.54 -3.13
C VAL A 6 -2.50 1.20 -2.88
N PHE A 7 -2.28 0.67 -1.67
CA PHE A 7 -3.02 -0.49 -1.20
C PHE A 7 -4.01 0.02 -0.17
N ASP A 8 -5.27 -0.26 -0.39
CA ASP A 8 -6.33 0.11 0.55
C ASP A 8 -6.74 -1.15 1.29
N TYR A 9 -6.18 -1.34 2.47
CA TYR A 9 -6.40 -2.55 3.25
C TYR A 9 -7.63 -2.40 4.13
N ASN A 10 -8.53 -3.36 4.06
CA ASN A 10 -9.78 -3.36 4.81
C ASN A 10 -9.98 -4.62 5.64
N GLY A 11 -8.93 -5.29 5.98
CA GLY A 11 -9.04 -6.55 6.68
C GLY A 11 -9.03 -6.41 8.19
N ARG A 12 -8.82 -7.53 8.86
CA ARG A 12 -8.88 -7.58 10.31
C ARG A 12 -7.55 -7.47 10.99
N MET A 13 -6.48 -7.61 10.26
CA MET A 13 -5.15 -7.66 10.86
C MET A 13 -4.21 -6.67 10.21
N PRO A 14 -4.42 -5.37 10.46
CA PRO A 14 -3.63 -4.36 9.80
C PRO A 14 -2.14 -4.45 10.13
N GLU A 15 -1.79 -4.87 11.33
CA GLU A 15 -0.39 -4.98 11.69
C GLU A 15 0.30 -6.08 10.91
N ARG A 16 -0.40 -7.18 10.70
CA ARG A 16 0.16 -8.27 9.94
C ARG A 16 0.32 -7.88 8.48
N PHE A 17 -0.69 -7.20 7.94
CA PHE A 17 -0.62 -6.70 6.57
C PHE A 17 0.58 -5.76 6.44
N TRP A 18 0.72 -4.83 7.36
CA TRP A 18 1.80 -3.85 7.32
C TRP A 18 3.17 -4.54 7.36
N HIS A 19 3.31 -5.50 8.25
CA HIS A 19 4.57 -6.21 8.38
C HIS A 19 4.93 -6.96 7.09
N ARG A 20 3.98 -7.68 6.54
CA ARG A 20 4.25 -8.45 5.33
C ARG A 20 4.46 -7.56 4.12
N ALA A 21 3.70 -6.47 4.06
CA ALA A 21 3.84 -5.54 2.96
C ALA A 21 5.22 -4.89 2.96
N GLN A 22 5.72 -4.52 4.13
CA GLN A 22 7.05 -3.95 4.21
C GLN A 22 8.11 -4.91 3.70
N LEU A 23 8.02 -6.16 4.10
CA LEU A 23 8.98 -7.15 3.66
C LEU A 23 8.94 -7.32 2.15
N LEU A 24 7.75 -7.43 1.61
CA LEU A 24 7.61 -7.61 0.18
C LEU A 24 8.16 -6.42 -0.59
N LEU A 25 7.80 -5.22 -0.16
CA LEU A 25 8.25 -4.02 -0.86
C LEU A 25 9.76 -3.93 -0.89
N ARG A 26 10.40 -4.24 0.22
CA ARG A 26 11.86 -4.20 0.25
C ARG A 26 12.46 -5.27 -0.65
N GLU A 27 11.86 -6.44 -0.68
CA GLU A 27 12.33 -7.51 -1.55
C GLU A 27 12.23 -7.10 -3.00
N GLU A 28 11.20 -6.32 -3.35
CA GLU A 28 11.00 -5.90 -4.72
C GLU A 28 11.70 -4.59 -5.04
N GLY A 29 12.46 -4.06 -4.10
CA GLY A 29 13.27 -2.87 -4.38
C GLY A 29 12.60 -1.54 -4.09
N PHE A 30 11.43 -1.55 -3.48
CA PHE A 30 10.74 -0.31 -3.14
C PHE A 30 11.12 0.08 -1.73
N ILE A 31 11.62 1.28 -1.56
CA ILE A 31 12.06 1.75 -0.25
C ILE A 31 11.32 2.99 0.22
N ASN A 32 10.53 3.61 -0.66
CA ASN A 32 9.88 4.85 -0.30
C ASN A 32 8.37 4.61 -0.24
N PHE A 33 7.87 4.30 0.94
CA PHE A 33 6.45 4.05 1.13
C PHE A 33 6.03 4.50 2.52
N THR A 34 4.75 4.80 2.67
CA THR A 34 4.21 5.30 3.93
C THR A 34 2.82 4.70 4.12
N ALA A 35 2.55 4.22 5.32
CA ALA A 35 1.22 3.72 5.64
C ALA A 35 0.50 4.75 6.50
N TYR A 36 -0.79 4.93 6.22
CA TYR A 36 -1.63 5.87 6.93
C TYR A 36 -2.86 5.15 7.45
N GLU A 37 -3.37 5.59 8.58
CA GLU A 37 -4.63 5.08 9.07
C GLU A 37 -5.76 5.77 8.32
N SER A 38 -6.79 4.98 8.00
CA SER A 38 -7.96 5.56 7.39
C SER A 38 -8.90 6.06 8.50
N LYS A 39 -9.97 6.71 8.13
CA LYS A 39 -10.99 7.12 9.06
C LYS A 39 -11.56 5.93 9.80
N THR A 40 -11.71 4.82 9.09
CA THR A 40 -12.27 3.62 9.68
C THR A 40 -11.18 2.90 10.44
N PRO A 41 -11.36 2.66 11.73
CA PRO A 41 -10.31 2.00 12.50
C PRO A 41 -9.94 0.64 11.90
N GLY A 42 -8.67 0.37 11.86
CA GLY A 42 -8.17 -0.89 11.33
C GLY A 42 -7.92 -0.89 9.85
N HIS A 43 -8.36 0.14 9.14
CA HIS A 43 -8.12 0.23 7.70
C HIS A 43 -6.85 1.02 7.45
N LEU A 44 -6.06 0.58 6.51
CA LEU A 44 -4.80 1.23 6.18
C LEU A 44 -4.73 1.61 4.71
N HIS A 45 -4.09 2.73 4.46
CA HIS A 45 -3.77 3.12 3.10
C HIS A 45 -2.24 3.13 3.00
N LEU A 46 -1.70 2.23 2.21
CA LEU A 46 -0.25 2.14 2.04
C LEU A 46 0.10 2.78 0.70
N TYR A 47 0.85 3.87 0.78
CA TYR A 47 1.27 4.62 -0.40
C TYR A 47 2.70 4.26 -0.74
N ILE A 48 2.91 3.77 -1.94
CA ILE A 48 4.25 3.49 -2.45
C ILE A 48 4.59 4.62 -3.39
N HIS A 49 5.58 5.41 -3.02
CA HIS A 49 5.93 6.63 -3.76
C HIS A 49 6.82 6.28 -4.93
N LYS A 50 6.19 6.04 -6.06
CA LYS A 50 6.91 5.57 -7.23
C LYS A 50 7.49 6.69 -8.06
N GLY A 51 6.94 7.87 -7.95
CA GLY A 51 7.33 8.97 -8.81
C GLY A 51 6.53 8.95 -10.08
N HIS A 52 6.97 9.70 -11.07
CA HIS A 52 6.19 9.80 -12.30
C HIS A 52 6.19 8.48 -13.03
N THR A 53 5.01 7.97 -13.28
CA THR A 53 4.87 6.74 -14.03
C THR A 53 3.55 6.83 -14.79
N THR A 54 3.43 6.09 -15.88
CA THR A 54 2.19 6.10 -16.63
C THR A 54 1.15 5.30 -15.87
N LEU A 55 -0.12 5.53 -16.22
CA LEU A 55 -1.19 4.80 -15.61
C LEU A 55 -1.02 3.30 -15.85
N ASN A 56 -0.65 2.94 -17.06
CA ASN A 56 -0.47 1.53 -17.40
C ASN A 56 0.66 0.88 -16.60
N GLU A 57 1.77 1.58 -16.46
CA GLU A 57 2.87 1.07 -15.66
C GLU A 57 2.48 0.94 -14.21
N GLY A 58 1.77 1.95 -13.70
CA GLY A 58 1.31 1.91 -12.32
C GLY A 58 0.36 0.74 -12.09
N TYR A 59 -0.52 0.52 -13.04
CA TYR A 59 -1.44 -0.60 -12.94
C TYR A 59 -0.69 -1.93 -12.91
N GLN A 60 0.32 -2.09 -13.76
CA GLN A 60 1.07 -3.33 -13.79
C GLN A 60 1.84 -3.57 -12.51
N ILE A 61 2.45 -2.52 -11.96
CA ILE A 61 3.18 -2.66 -10.72
C ILE A 61 2.23 -2.98 -9.58
N ALA A 62 1.11 -2.28 -9.51
CA ALA A 62 0.13 -2.51 -8.45
C ALA A 62 -0.38 -3.95 -8.50
N ASN A 63 -0.69 -4.42 -9.69
CA ASN A 63 -1.20 -5.77 -9.85
C ASN A 63 -0.16 -6.81 -9.46
N LYS A 64 1.08 -6.60 -9.88
CA LYS A 64 2.14 -7.53 -9.54
C LYS A 64 2.36 -7.60 -8.02
N LEU A 65 2.44 -6.46 -7.38
CA LEU A 65 2.66 -6.43 -5.94
C LEU A 65 1.48 -7.07 -5.20
N SER A 66 0.27 -6.82 -5.68
CA SER A 66 -0.91 -7.39 -5.05
C SER A 66 -0.90 -8.91 -5.17
N MET A 67 -0.52 -9.42 -6.34
CA MET A 67 -0.45 -10.86 -6.53
C MET A 67 0.61 -11.49 -5.63
N LEU A 68 1.76 -10.86 -5.53
CA LEU A 68 2.82 -11.38 -4.68
C LEU A 68 2.40 -11.39 -3.22
N LEU A 69 1.72 -10.35 -2.79
CA LEU A 69 1.30 -10.28 -1.40
C LEU A 69 0.19 -11.30 -1.12
N SER A 70 -0.68 -11.54 -2.10
CA SER A 70 -1.77 -12.47 -1.90
C SER A 70 -1.30 -13.91 -1.79
N SER A 71 -0.04 -14.17 -2.13
CA SER A 71 0.51 -15.50 -1.91
C SER A 71 0.93 -15.69 -0.44
N ARG A 72 0.93 -14.62 0.33
CA ARG A 72 1.36 -14.67 1.72
C ARG A 72 0.26 -14.37 2.72
N LEU A 73 -0.78 -13.68 2.26
CA LEU A 73 -1.90 -13.28 3.11
C LEU A 73 -3.19 -13.45 2.35
N VAL A 74 -4.26 -13.68 3.08
CA VAL A 74 -5.58 -13.65 2.48
C VAL A 74 -5.81 -12.24 1.99
N LYS A 75 -6.27 -12.10 0.76
CA LYS A 75 -6.42 -10.78 0.18
C LYS A 75 -7.61 -10.06 0.77
N GLU A 76 -7.33 -8.97 1.46
CA GLU A 76 -8.37 -8.12 2.05
C GLU A 76 -8.06 -6.67 1.74
N TRP A 77 -7.52 -6.41 0.54
CA TRP A 77 -7.14 -5.07 0.12
C TRP A 77 -7.48 -4.86 -1.34
N ARG A 78 -7.54 -3.59 -1.73
CA ARG A 78 -7.63 -3.22 -3.13
C ARG A 78 -6.39 -2.43 -3.47
N VAL A 79 -6.03 -2.39 -4.74
CA VAL A 79 -4.87 -1.65 -5.19
C VAL A 79 -5.27 -0.61 -6.21
N PHE A 80 -4.54 0.48 -6.22
CA PHE A 80 -4.75 1.56 -7.18
C PHE A 80 -3.40 1.90 -7.78
N PRO A 81 -3.33 2.20 -9.07
CA PRO A 81 -4.46 2.25 -9.99
C PRO A 81 -4.95 0.87 -10.37
N THR A 82 -6.17 0.82 -10.83
CA THR A 82 -6.76 -0.43 -11.28
C THR A 82 -7.56 -0.15 -12.56
N MET A 83 -7.63 -1.15 -13.42
CA MET A 83 -8.37 -1.00 -14.66
C MET A 83 -9.87 -1.05 -14.46
N GLU A 84 -10.30 -1.41 -13.29
CA GLU A 84 -11.72 -1.56 -13.00
C GLU A 84 -12.40 -0.23 -12.66
N LEU A 85 -11.63 0.83 -12.45
CA LEU A 85 -12.18 2.13 -12.09
C LEU A 85 -11.80 3.16 -13.12
N PRO A 86 -12.65 4.20 -13.30
CA PRO A 86 -12.26 5.33 -14.11
C PRO A 86 -10.99 5.96 -13.55
N LYS A 87 -10.25 6.64 -14.43
CA LYS A 87 -8.97 7.20 -14.03
C LYS A 87 -9.04 8.06 -12.79
N GLU A 88 -10.08 8.89 -12.71
CA GLU A 88 -10.16 9.80 -11.58
C GLU A 88 -10.37 9.08 -10.27
N PHE A 89 -10.83 7.85 -10.30
CA PHE A 89 -11.03 7.11 -9.07
C PHE A 89 -9.79 6.35 -8.64
N ASN A 90 -8.73 6.45 -9.40
CA ASN A 90 -7.48 5.82 -9.02
C ASN A 90 -6.59 6.78 -8.23
N ILE A 91 -7.17 7.89 -7.78
CA ILE A 91 -6.47 8.85 -6.94
C ILE A 91 -7.21 8.92 -5.63
N LEU A 92 -6.58 8.45 -4.57
CA LEU A 92 -7.21 8.49 -3.27
C LEU A 92 -6.93 9.81 -2.59
N THR A 93 -7.90 10.25 -1.77
CA THR A 93 -7.69 11.47 -1.02
C THR A 93 -6.63 11.22 0.04
N LEU A 94 -6.10 12.30 0.56
CA LEU A 94 -5.06 12.20 1.55
C LEU A 94 -5.59 11.54 2.81
N PRO A 95 -4.79 10.70 3.41
CA PRO A 95 -5.16 10.03 4.63
C PRO A 95 -5.10 10.98 5.81
N TYR A 96 -5.63 10.55 6.94
CA TYR A 96 -5.74 11.38 8.10
C TYR A 96 -4.50 11.41 8.94
N LYS A 97 -3.86 10.29 9.13
CA LYS A 97 -2.64 10.29 9.91
C LYS A 97 -1.76 9.12 9.54
N VAL A 98 -0.48 9.27 9.81
CA VAL A 98 0.49 8.23 9.50
C VAL A 98 0.32 7.08 10.48
N TYR A 99 0.24 5.88 9.95
CA TYR A 99 0.09 4.69 10.75
C TYR A 99 1.46 4.20 11.16
N GLN A 100 1.80 4.39 12.43
CA GLN A 100 3.00 3.83 13.00
C GLN A 100 4.27 4.03 12.20
N LYS A 101 4.35 5.11 11.46
CA LYS A 101 5.49 5.30 10.62
C LYS A 101 6.76 5.42 11.41
N GLU A 102 6.73 6.22 12.43
CA GLU A 102 7.92 6.39 13.23
C GLU A 102 8.21 5.13 13.95
N ARG A 103 7.18 4.45 14.36
CA ARG A 103 7.39 3.22 15.02
C ARG A 103 7.86 2.20 14.09
N GLY A 104 7.49 2.33 12.87
CA GLY A 104 8.04 1.46 11.90
C GLY A 104 9.49 1.48 11.99
N ALA A 105 10.03 2.64 12.04
CA ALA A 105 11.43 2.75 12.18
C ALA A 105 11.85 2.19 13.48
N SER A 106 11.05 2.40 14.48
CA SER A 106 11.47 1.87 15.72
C SER A 106 10.88 0.53 15.96
N TRP A 107 10.04 0.06 15.12
CA TRP A 107 9.60 -1.27 15.22
C TRP A 107 10.64 -2.19 15.12
N SER A 108 11.62 -1.79 14.40
CA SER A 108 12.69 -2.65 14.32
C SER A 108 13.14 -2.93 15.67
N LYS A 109 12.83 -2.10 16.58
CA LYS A 109 13.30 -2.38 17.83
C LYS A 109 12.44 -3.34 18.53
N HIS A 110 11.23 -3.36 18.30
CA HIS A 110 10.52 -4.30 19.03
C HIS A 110 10.00 -5.36 18.15
N MET A 111 10.53 -5.43 17.10
CA MET A 111 10.26 -6.52 16.38
C MET A 111 11.27 -7.34 16.55
#